data_c0fbd0eec9d1130279ab7ae4c4eb95bf
#
_entry.id   c0fbd0eec9d1130279ab7ae4c4eb95bf
#
_cell.length_a   1.000
_cell.length_b   1.000
_cell.length_c   1.000
_cell.angle_alpha   90.00
_cell.angle_beta   90.00
_cell.angle_gamma   90.00
#
_symmetry.space_group_name_H-M   'P 1'
#
loop_
_entity.id
_entity.type
_entity.pdbx_description
1 polymer ?
#
loop_
_entity_poly.entity_id
_entity_poly.type
_entity_poly.pdbx_seq_one_letter_code
_entity_poly.pdbx_strand_id
1 'polypeptide(L)'
;MSRAEDGAQAVTTGAAPSSRLYIGTSGWSYPKGEGTWDGIFYPPRLADKDKLTFYAQYFNTVEINSSFYRPPNQYAAQAWATRVPDDFRFTAKLWQKFTHPKMFEAATGQAWRVQDEDFSVFAEGIGPLAEAGKLGPLLAQFPTSFRPDAGTLEYLEDLIRRMRGAGFRLAVELRHREWTESEQTAPIRQLMEEQGVAWVMIDEPRFKTSIRHVPLTSDTAYFRFHGRNYKNWWRHGESEDRYNYLYTPDEQRHIAEDVREVASKTSETYAFYNNHFGAKAVVNAVQLEMAVGRPIQWPLPEALVEKYGELLNERVLTSSSS
;
A
#
# COMPACT_ATOMS: atom_id res chain seq x y z
N MET A 1 -12.27 -50.91 -45.19
CA MET A 1 -13.19 -49.93 -44.54
C MET A 1 -12.75 -49.76 -43.09
N SER A 2 -11.92 -48.77 -42.83
CA SER A 2 -11.38 -48.46 -41.51
C SER A 2 -11.82 -47.02 -41.19
N ARG A 3 -12.60 -46.86 -40.14
CA ARG A 3 -13.03 -45.55 -39.61
C ARG A 3 -11.93 -45.01 -38.75
N ALA A 4 -11.42 -43.84 -39.10
CA ALA A 4 -10.59 -43.01 -38.25
C ALA A 4 -11.49 -42.35 -37.17
N GLU A 5 -11.15 -42.55 -35.89
CA GLU A 5 -11.75 -41.84 -34.77
C GLU A 5 -10.93 -40.56 -34.54
N ASP A 6 -11.61 -39.45 -34.78
CA ASP A 6 -11.10 -38.09 -34.53
C ASP A 6 -11.17 -37.81 -33.02
N GLY A 7 -10.03 -37.86 -32.36
CA GLY A 7 -9.86 -37.50 -30.96
C GLY A 7 -9.75 -35.98 -30.81
N ALA A 8 -10.85 -35.29 -30.61
CA ALA A 8 -10.88 -33.89 -30.20
C ALA A 8 -10.37 -33.78 -28.76
N GLN A 9 -9.10 -33.32 -28.59
CA GLN A 9 -8.59 -32.89 -27.30
C GLN A 9 -9.28 -31.60 -26.88
N ALA A 10 -10.09 -31.68 -25.83
CA ALA A 10 -10.65 -30.52 -25.17
C ALA A 10 -9.52 -29.69 -24.54
N VAL A 11 -9.25 -28.52 -25.11
CA VAL A 11 -8.41 -27.51 -24.48
C VAL A 11 -9.19 -26.98 -23.28
N THR A 12 -8.84 -27.47 -22.10
CA THR A 12 -9.27 -26.87 -20.83
C THR A 12 -8.61 -25.51 -20.72
N THR A 13 -9.33 -24.46 -21.07
CA THR A 13 -8.97 -23.09 -20.69
C THR A 13 -9.11 -22.98 -19.17
N GLY A 14 -8.03 -23.27 -18.46
CA GLY A 14 -7.94 -22.97 -17.04
C GLY A 14 -8.15 -21.48 -16.85
N ALA A 15 -9.25 -21.10 -16.18
CA ALA A 15 -9.43 -19.74 -15.73
C ALA A 15 -8.20 -19.37 -14.88
N ALA A 16 -7.49 -18.29 -15.25
CA ALA A 16 -6.39 -17.77 -14.44
C ALA A 16 -6.92 -17.57 -13.01
N PRO A 17 -6.16 -17.96 -11.97
CA PRO A 17 -6.59 -17.77 -10.60
C PRO A 17 -6.92 -16.29 -10.40
N SER A 18 -8.14 -15.99 -9.92
CA SER A 18 -8.56 -14.63 -9.65
C SER A 18 -7.59 -14.03 -8.61
N SER A 19 -6.95 -12.92 -8.96
CA SER A 19 -6.05 -12.21 -8.06
C SER A 19 -6.73 -11.93 -6.72
N ARG A 20 -6.01 -12.14 -5.62
CA ARG A 20 -6.47 -11.68 -4.31
C ARG A 20 -6.25 -10.18 -4.23
N LEU A 21 -7.35 -9.45 -4.13
CA LEU A 21 -7.32 -8.00 -4.07
C LEU A 21 -7.45 -7.54 -2.61
N TYR A 22 -6.48 -6.76 -2.16
CA TYR A 22 -6.38 -6.18 -0.83
C TYR A 22 -6.49 -4.66 -0.94
N ILE A 23 -7.63 -4.09 -0.50
CA ILE A 23 -7.88 -2.66 -0.55
C ILE A 23 -8.02 -2.13 0.86
N GLY A 24 -7.32 -1.04 1.17
CA GLY A 24 -7.32 -0.44 2.49
C GLY A 24 -6.63 0.91 2.53
N THR A 25 -6.18 1.28 3.71
CA THR A 25 -5.57 2.59 3.96
C THR A 25 -4.17 2.46 4.55
N SER A 26 -3.37 3.53 4.40
CA SER A 26 -2.08 3.66 5.07
C SER A 26 -2.33 4.13 6.50
N GLY A 27 -2.38 3.18 7.43
CA GLY A 27 -2.78 3.38 8.83
C GLY A 27 -4.29 3.27 9.05
N TRP A 28 -4.66 2.97 10.29
CA TRP A 28 -6.06 2.82 10.72
C TRP A 28 -6.44 3.71 11.90
N SER A 29 -5.52 4.47 12.47
CA SER A 29 -5.78 5.32 13.63
C SER A 29 -5.17 6.69 13.47
N TYR A 30 -6.04 7.69 13.38
CA TYR A 30 -5.73 9.12 13.31
C TYR A 30 -6.57 9.84 14.35
N PRO A 31 -6.18 9.79 15.66
CA PRO A 31 -7.06 10.17 16.77
C PRO A 31 -7.07 11.67 17.09
N LYS A 32 -6.21 12.49 16.46
CA LYS A 32 -6.00 13.89 16.84
C LYS A 32 -5.97 14.84 15.64
N GLY A 33 -6.26 16.11 15.91
CA GLY A 33 -6.19 17.19 14.93
C GLY A 33 -7.40 17.25 14.02
N GLU A 34 -7.39 18.17 13.08
CA GLU A 34 -8.48 18.37 12.10
C GLU A 34 -8.66 17.19 11.15
N GLY A 35 -7.60 16.39 10.97
CA GLY A 35 -7.60 15.18 10.13
C GLY A 35 -8.12 13.93 10.83
N THR A 36 -8.65 14.03 12.05
CA THR A 36 -9.12 12.87 12.84
C THR A 36 -10.18 12.02 12.13
N TRP A 37 -10.17 10.73 12.43
CA TRP A 37 -11.23 9.79 12.02
C TRP A 37 -12.26 9.56 13.13
N ASP A 38 -11.97 10.00 14.36
CA ASP A 38 -12.87 9.87 15.49
C ASP A 38 -14.11 10.78 15.31
N GLY A 39 -15.29 10.21 15.43
CA GLY A 39 -16.55 10.87 15.14
C GLY A 39 -16.88 11.04 13.65
N ILE A 40 -16.08 10.49 12.73
CA ILE A 40 -16.36 10.44 11.29
C ILE A 40 -16.48 8.97 10.85
N PHE A 41 -15.37 8.23 10.85
CA PHE A 41 -15.34 6.80 10.55
C PHE A 41 -15.53 5.96 11.81
N TYR A 42 -14.82 6.30 12.88
CA TYR A 42 -15.00 5.63 14.16
C TYR A 42 -16.13 6.24 14.97
N PRO A 43 -16.99 5.42 15.60
CA PRO A 43 -17.98 5.92 16.54
C PRO A 43 -17.33 6.78 17.62
N PRO A 44 -18.02 7.84 18.10
CA PRO A 44 -17.53 8.62 19.21
C PRO A 44 -17.21 7.72 20.42
N ARG A 45 -16.05 7.92 21.04
CA ARG A 45 -15.57 7.19 22.21
C ARG A 45 -15.20 5.71 21.98
N LEU A 46 -15.03 5.26 20.74
CA LEU A 46 -14.46 3.94 20.48
C LEU A 46 -13.02 3.91 21.04
N ALA A 47 -12.72 2.94 21.88
CA ALA A 47 -11.39 2.82 22.48
C ALA A 47 -10.34 2.50 21.40
N ASP A 48 -9.13 3.06 21.50
CA ASP A 48 -8.07 2.88 20.50
C ASP A 48 -7.74 1.41 20.24
N LYS A 49 -7.83 0.58 21.27
CA LYS A 49 -7.61 -0.87 21.15
C LYS A 49 -8.63 -1.58 20.25
N ASP A 50 -9.81 -1.03 20.09
CA ASP A 50 -10.94 -1.63 19.36
C ASP A 50 -11.04 -1.09 17.91
N LYS A 51 -10.30 -0.02 17.58
CA LYS A 51 -10.31 0.61 16.25
C LYS A 51 -9.90 -0.34 15.14
N LEU A 52 -8.89 -1.20 15.37
CA LEU A 52 -8.44 -2.17 14.37
C LEU A 52 -9.52 -3.22 14.07
N THR A 53 -10.19 -3.73 15.10
CA THR A 53 -11.29 -4.69 14.93
C THR A 53 -12.47 -4.04 14.20
N PHE A 54 -12.79 -2.78 14.51
CA PHE A 54 -13.82 -2.03 13.79
C PHE A 54 -13.42 -1.81 12.32
N TYR A 55 -12.17 -1.41 12.05
CA TYR A 55 -11.63 -1.20 10.71
C TYR A 55 -11.71 -2.47 9.85
N ALA A 56 -11.37 -3.62 10.44
CA ALA A 56 -11.36 -4.91 9.76
C ALA A 56 -12.77 -5.44 9.38
N GLN A 57 -13.85 -4.78 9.79
CA GLN A 57 -15.20 -5.06 9.29
C GLN A 57 -15.40 -4.53 7.86
N TYR A 58 -14.65 -3.50 7.48
CA TYR A 58 -14.80 -2.80 6.19
C TYR A 58 -13.72 -3.17 5.19
N PHE A 59 -12.51 -3.46 5.65
CA PHE A 59 -11.34 -3.69 4.81
C PHE A 59 -10.62 -4.98 5.19
N ASN A 60 -9.98 -5.60 4.21
CA ASN A 60 -9.22 -6.84 4.38
C ASN A 60 -7.70 -6.64 4.50
N THR A 61 -7.25 -5.38 4.54
CA THR A 61 -5.83 -5.04 4.67
C THR A 61 -5.64 -3.64 5.26
N VAL A 62 -4.45 -3.43 5.83
CA VAL A 62 -3.97 -2.12 6.26
C VAL A 62 -2.45 -2.05 6.16
N GLU A 63 -1.91 -0.88 5.82
CA GLU A 63 -0.48 -0.59 5.85
C GLU A 63 -0.10 0.01 7.22
N ILE A 64 0.77 -0.67 7.96
CA ILE A 64 1.27 -0.20 9.26
C ILE A 64 2.29 0.92 9.03
N ASN A 65 1.92 2.15 9.38
CA ASN A 65 2.80 3.32 9.26
C ASN A 65 3.66 3.59 10.49
N SER A 66 3.22 3.16 11.68
CA SER A 66 3.96 3.36 12.94
C SER A 66 5.33 2.67 12.94
N SER A 67 5.47 1.58 12.21
CA SER A 67 6.73 0.86 12.01
C SER A 67 7.83 1.69 11.31
N PHE A 68 7.46 2.77 10.61
CA PHE A 68 8.40 3.70 10.01
C PHE A 68 9.21 4.48 11.05
N TYR A 69 8.57 4.89 12.14
CA TYR A 69 9.23 5.73 13.16
C TYR A 69 10.09 4.91 14.12
N ARG A 70 9.71 3.68 14.37
CA ARG A 70 10.42 2.72 15.22
C ARG A 70 10.02 1.28 14.85
N PRO A 71 10.89 0.29 15.03
CA PRO A 71 10.52 -1.12 14.85
C PRO A 71 9.26 -1.46 15.66
N PRO A 72 8.37 -2.31 15.13
CA PRO A 72 7.18 -2.75 15.84
C PRO A 72 7.57 -3.45 17.16
N ASN A 73 6.69 -3.37 18.14
CA ASN A 73 6.81 -4.20 19.33
C ASN A 73 6.11 -5.54 19.08
N GLN A 74 6.79 -6.65 19.33
CA GLN A 74 6.24 -8.01 19.11
C GLN A 74 4.89 -8.26 19.80
N TYR A 75 4.68 -7.72 21.01
CA TYR A 75 3.39 -7.86 21.71
C TYR A 75 2.26 -7.10 21.02
N ALA A 76 2.58 -5.92 20.44
CA ALA A 76 1.63 -5.18 19.65
C ALA A 76 1.29 -5.93 18.36
N ALA A 77 2.29 -6.46 17.65
CA ALA A 77 2.12 -7.25 16.44
C ALA A 77 1.26 -8.50 16.69
N GLN A 78 1.51 -9.22 17.79
CA GLN A 78 0.70 -10.36 18.23
C GLN A 78 -0.75 -9.94 18.51
N ALA A 79 -0.94 -8.83 19.24
CA ALA A 79 -2.28 -8.30 19.51
C ALA A 79 -3.02 -7.86 18.24
N TRP A 80 -2.33 -7.32 17.24
CA TRP A 80 -2.93 -7.01 15.94
C TRP A 80 -3.38 -8.27 15.20
N ALA A 81 -2.54 -9.31 15.19
CA ALA A 81 -2.85 -10.58 14.52
C ALA A 81 -4.15 -11.21 15.05
N THR A 82 -4.41 -11.10 16.37
CA THR A 82 -5.61 -11.69 17.01
C THR A 82 -6.88 -10.85 16.86
N ARG A 83 -6.78 -9.58 16.42
CA ARG A 83 -7.91 -8.64 16.33
C ARG A 83 -8.56 -8.55 14.95
N VAL A 84 -8.05 -9.28 13.99
CA VAL A 84 -8.51 -9.26 12.61
C VAL A 84 -8.81 -10.67 12.10
N PRO A 85 -9.69 -10.83 11.09
CA PRO A 85 -9.99 -12.11 10.45
C PRO A 85 -8.73 -12.82 9.91
N ASP A 86 -8.83 -14.13 9.63
CA ASP A 86 -7.69 -14.92 9.16
C ASP A 86 -7.22 -14.57 7.74
N ASP A 87 -8.11 -14.07 6.92
CA ASP A 87 -7.84 -13.60 5.57
C ASP A 87 -7.32 -12.16 5.50
N PHE A 88 -7.31 -11.45 6.62
CA PHE A 88 -6.77 -10.09 6.70
C PHE A 88 -5.25 -10.08 6.53
N ARG A 89 -4.74 -9.09 5.79
CA ARG A 89 -3.29 -8.91 5.58
C ARG A 89 -2.82 -7.54 6.05
N PHE A 90 -1.72 -7.56 6.78
CA PHE A 90 -0.96 -6.36 7.13
C PHE A 90 0.18 -6.20 6.15
N THR A 91 0.41 -4.99 5.71
CA THR A 91 1.71 -4.57 5.19
C THR A 91 2.35 -3.62 6.20
N ALA A 92 3.66 -3.42 6.15
CA ALA A 92 4.32 -2.53 7.10
C ALA A 92 5.44 -1.75 6.42
N LYS A 93 5.51 -0.45 6.71
CA LYS A 93 6.65 0.35 6.25
C LYS A 93 7.91 -0.08 6.99
N LEU A 94 9.00 -0.20 6.25
CA LEU A 94 10.31 -0.36 6.87
C LEU A 94 10.64 0.85 7.75
N TRP A 95 11.38 0.58 8.81
CA TRP A 95 11.85 1.62 9.71
C TRP A 95 12.65 2.68 8.94
N GLN A 96 12.43 3.97 9.24
CA GLN A 96 13.08 5.10 8.57
C GLN A 96 14.62 4.99 8.54
N LYS A 97 15.21 4.26 9.47
CA LYS A 97 16.64 3.97 9.47
C LYS A 97 17.10 3.27 8.19
N PHE A 98 16.24 2.45 7.57
CA PHE A 98 16.55 1.77 6.30
C PHE A 98 16.36 2.66 5.06
N THR A 99 15.55 3.72 5.14
CA THR A 99 15.12 4.43 3.92
C THR A 99 15.30 5.95 3.97
N HIS A 100 15.39 6.55 5.16
CA HIS A 100 15.42 7.99 5.36
C HIS A 100 16.53 8.43 6.32
N PRO A 101 17.82 8.35 5.92
CA PRO A 101 18.96 8.67 6.79
C PRO A 101 18.82 9.99 7.53
N LYS A 102 18.52 11.08 6.79
CA LYS A 102 18.39 12.44 7.37
C LYS A 102 17.27 12.55 8.40
N MET A 103 16.15 11.86 8.17
CA MET A 103 15.04 11.86 9.14
C MET A 103 15.42 11.07 10.40
N PHE A 104 16.13 9.95 10.23
CA PHE A 104 16.62 9.18 11.35
C PHE A 104 17.59 9.99 12.21
N GLU A 105 18.57 10.65 11.59
CA GLU A 105 19.55 11.50 12.30
C GLU A 105 18.85 12.66 13.03
N ALA A 106 17.91 13.34 12.35
CA ALA A 106 17.14 14.43 12.96
C ALA A 106 16.28 13.97 14.15
N ALA A 107 15.69 12.77 14.06
CA ALA A 107 14.81 12.24 15.11
C ALA A 107 15.56 11.67 16.31
N THR A 108 16.79 11.16 16.12
CA THR A 108 17.53 10.41 17.15
C THR A 108 18.78 11.13 17.65
N GLY A 109 19.31 12.09 16.90
CA GLY A 109 20.63 12.71 17.14
C GLY A 109 21.82 11.77 16.89
N GLN A 110 21.58 10.57 16.35
CA GLN A 110 22.61 9.57 16.07
C GLN A 110 23.03 9.64 14.60
N ALA A 111 24.32 9.41 14.32
CA ALA A 111 24.80 9.27 12.96
C ALA A 111 24.15 8.03 12.29
N TRP A 112 23.71 8.20 11.05
CA TRP A 112 23.08 7.13 10.31
C TRP A 112 24.07 6.02 9.97
N ARG A 113 23.72 4.81 10.39
CA ARG A 113 24.40 3.56 10.03
C ARG A 113 23.45 2.41 10.20
N VAL A 114 23.22 1.64 9.15
CA VAL A 114 22.44 0.39 9.20
C VAL A 114 23.36 -0.76 9.57
N GLN A 115 22.96 -1.56 10.55
CA GLN A 115 23.71 -2.70 11.09
C GLN A 115 22.84 -3.97 11.02
N ASP A 116 23.44 -5.14 11.19
CA ASP A 116 22.74 -6.42 11.17
C ASP A 116 21.68 -6.52 12.28
N GLU A 117 21.97 -5.93 13.44
CA GLU A 117 21.04 -5.84 14.57
C GLU A 117 19.75 -5.08 14.22
N ASP A 118 19.81 -4.09 13.36
CA ASP A 118 18.62 -3.33 12.93
C ASP A 118 17.63 -4.23 12.18
N PHE A 119 18.16 -5.11 11.34
CA PHE A 119 17.34 -6.10 10.62
C PHE A 119 16.72 -7.10 11.60
N SER A 120 17.50 -7.60 12.56
CA SER A 120 17.03 -8.53 13.58
C SER A 120 15.93 -7.93 14.44
N VAL A 121 16.14 -6.72 14.96
CA VAL A 121 15.15 -6.00 15.79
C VAL A 121 13.85 -5.74 15.02
N PHE A 122 13.95 -5.36 13.74
CA PHE A 122 12.76 -5.16 12.92
C PHE A 122 12.03 -6.49 12.64
N ALA A 123 12.79 -7.53 12.31
CA ALA A 123 12.25 -8.87 12.04
C ALA A 123 11.56 -9.47 13.26
N GLU A 124 12.16 -9.38 14.44
CA GLU A 124 11.56 -9.83 15.71
C GLU A 124 10.25 -9.08 16.00
N GLY A 125 10.26 -7.76 15.79
CA GLY A 125 9.09 -6.93 16.06
C GLY A 125 7.89 -7.22 15.14
N ILE A 126 8.13 -7.57 13.88
CA ILE A 126 7.07 -7.87 12.89
C ILE A 126 6.73 -9.36 12.81
N GLY A 127 7.62 -10.22 13.34
CA GLY A 127 7.55 -11.68 13.26
C GLY A 127 6.19 -12.28 13.60
N PRO A 128 5.50 -11.87 14.68
CA PRO A 128 4.19 -12.43 15.04
C PRO A 128 3.13 -12.30 13.94
N LEU A 129 3.18 -11.28 13.08
CA LEU A 129 2.30 -11.17 11.92
C LEU A 129 2.65 -12.19 10.82
N ALA A 130 3.94 -12.46 10.64
CA ALA A 130 4.42 -13.47 9.70
C ALA A 130 4.06 -14.89 10.17
N GLU A 131 4.27 -15.18 11.44
CA GLU A 131 3.93 -16.46 12.07
C GLU A 131 2.42 -16.75 12.01
N ALA A 132 1.59 -15.70 12.17
CA ALA A 132 0.13 -15.80 12.00
C ALA A 132 -0.31 -15.92 10.55
N GLY A 133 0.61 -15.90 9.56
CA GLY A 133 0.28 -15.90 8.13
C GLY A 133 -0.44 -14.63 7.65
N LYS A 134 -0.36 -13.53 8.43
CA LYS A 134 -1.08 -12.27 8.16
C LYS A 134 -0.17 -11.14 7.65
N LEU A 135 1.13 -11.40 7.45
CA LEU A 135 2.07 -10.42 6.90
C LEU A 135 2.10 -10.47 5.37
N GLY A 136 1.74 -9.38 4.73
CA GLY A 136 1.96 -9.09 3.33
C GLY A 136 3.36 -8.50 3.07
N PRO A 137 3.59 -7.83 1.91
CA PRO A 137 4.87 -7.22 1.61
C PRO A 137 5.25 -6.11 2.60
N LEU A 138 6.53 -6.05 2.96
CA LEU A 138 7.10 -4.89 3.65
C LEU A 138 7.37 -3.76 2.65
N LEU A 139 7.06 -2.52 3.01
CA LEU A 139 7.22 -1.37 2.14
C LEU A 139 8.54 -0.63 2.42
N ALA A 140 9.47 -0.69 1.51
CA ALA A 140 10.65 0.15 1.46
C ALA A 140 10.35 1.43 0.67
N GLN A 141 9.86 2.47 1.34
CA GLN A 141 9.59 3.76 0.71
C GLN A 141 10.80 4.67 0.84
N PHE A 142 11.33 5.14 -0.29
CA PHE A 142 12.43 6.10 -0.35
C PHE A 142 11.96 7.52 -0.63
N PRO A 143 12.69 8.56 -0.16
CA PRO A 143 12.36 9.96 -0.46
C PRO A 143 12.69 10.29 -1.93
N THR A 144 12.10 11.37 -2.47
CA THR A 144 12.38 11.85 -3.83
C THR A 144 13.86 12.20 -4.07
N SER A 145 14.61 12.51 -3.00
CA SER A 145 16.04 12.76 -3.08
C SER A 145 16.90 11.50 -3.27
N PHE A 146 16.32 10.30 -3.10
CA PHE A 146 16.98 9.04 -3.38
C PHE A 146 16.96 8.82 -4.89
N ARG A 147 18.11 9.04 -5.53
CA ARG A 147 18.29 8.94 -6.99
C ARG A 147 19.27 7.83 -7.32
N PRO A 148 19.22 7.29 -8.56
CA PRO A 148 20.18 6.27 -8.98
C PRO A 148 21.59 6.88 -9.12
N ASP A 149 22.48 6.42 -8.27
CA ASP A 149 23.94 6.57 -8.36
C ASP A 149 24.57 5.27 -7.85
N ALA A 150 25.89 5.13 -7.98
CA ALA A 150 26.55 3.87 -7.63
C ALA A 150 26.29 3.44 -6.18
N GLY A 151 26.31 4.39 -5.23
CA GLY A 151 26.09 4.09 -3.81
C GLY A 151 24.65 3.74 -3.48
N THR A 152 23.67 4.42 -4.08
CA THR A 152 22.25 4.13 -3.88
C THR A 152 21.81 2.82 -4.56
N LEU A 153 22.42 2.47 -5.70
CA LEU A 153 22.19 1.19 -6.36
C LEU A 153 22.69 0.04 -5.50
N GLU A 154 23.95 0.12 -5.02
CA GLU A 154 24.54 -0.88 -4.13
C GLU A 154 23.73 -1.03 -2.82
N TYR A 155 23.35 0.08 -2.22
CA TYR A 155 22.53 0.07 -1.00
C TYR A 155 21.17 -0.59 -1.22
N LEU A 156 20.47 -0.26 -2.30
CA LEU A 156 19.16 -0.83 -2.61
C LEU A 156 19.25 -2.33 -2.90
N GLU A 157 20.29 -2.75 -3.60
CA GLU A 157 20.58 -4.16 -3.85
C GLU A 157 20.81 -4.92 -2.54
N ASP A 158 21.67 -4.42 -1.65
CA ASP A 158 21.92 -5.04 -0.33
C ASP A 158 20.65 -5.13 0.50
N LEU A 159 19.85 -4.06 0.58
CA LEU A 159 18.58 -4.04 1.30
C LEU A 159 17.61 -5.11 0.76
N ILE A 160 17.45 -5.19 -0.56
CA ILE A 160 16.58 -6.19 -1.20
C ILE A 160 17.06 -7.60 -0.84
N ARG A 161 18.34 -7.91 -1.03
CA ARG A 161 18.90 -9.23 -0.74
C ARG A 161 18.75 -9.63 0.72
N ARG A 162 19.00 -8.72 1.65
CA ARG A 162 18.86 -8.98 3.10
C ARG A 162 17.42 -9.24 3.49
N MET A 163 16.48 -8.41 3.06
CA MET A 163 15.06 -8.58 3.39
C MET A 163 14.49 -9.85 2.76
N ARG A 164 14.83 -10.15 1.52
CA ARG A 164 14.42 -11.39 0.86
C ARG A 164 15.06 -12.63 1.47
N GLY A 165 16.35 -12.54 1.82
CA GLY A 165 17.08 -13.61 2.52
C GLY A 165 16.52 -13.92 3.92
N ALA A 166 15.94 -12.92 4.59
CA ALA A 166 15.21 -13.11 5.84
C ALA A 166 13.76 -13.63 5.64
N GLY A 167 13.35 -13.94 4.40
CA GLY A 167 12.04 -14.52 4.09
C GLY A 167 10.91 -13.49 3.94
N PHE A 168 11.19 -12.19 3.99
CA PHE A 168 10.17 -11.17 3.83
C PHE A 168 9.86 -10.90 2.35
N ARG A 169 8.57 -10.74 2.03
CA ARG A 169 8.14 -10.16 0.76
C ARG A 169 8.36 -8.64 0.82
N LEU A 170 8.76 -8.04 -0.29
CA LEU A 170 9.14 -6.64 -0.32
C LEU A 170 8.40 -5.90 -1.45
N ALA A 171 7.99 -4.67 -1.14
CA ALA A 171 7.55 -3.67 -2.11
C ALA A 171 8.47 -2.44 -1.99
N VAL A 172 8.97 -1.93 -3.11
CA VAL A 172 9.90 -0.80 -3.15
C VAL A 172 9.25 0.39 -3.82
N GLU A 173 9.15 1.50 -3.10
CA GLU A 173 8.62 2.76 -3.59
C GLU A 173 9.78 3.73 -3.90
N LEU A 174 10.04 3.94 -5.18
CA LEU A 174 10.99 4.91 -5.72
C LEU A 174 10.22 6.05 -6.37
N ARG A 175 10.56 7.29 -6.06
CA ARG A 175 9.73 8.44 -6.46
C ARG A 175 10.33 9.28 -7.58
N HIS A 176 11.64 9.19 -7.81
CA HIS A 176 12.31 10.01 -8.81
C HIS A 176 12.30 9.30 -10.18
N ARG A 177 11.94 10.05 -11.25
CA ARG A 177 11.80 9.51 -12.61
C ARG A 177 13.06 8.81 -13.15
N GLU A 178 14.25 9.22 -12.71
CA GLU A 178 15.51 8.62 -13.13
C GLU A 178 15.57 7.11 -12.86
N TRP A 179 14.79 6.61 -11.90
CA TRP A 179 14.72 5.18 -11.63
C TRP A 179 14.09 4.36 -12.77
N THR A 180 13.27 4.98 -13.61
CA THR A 180 12.66 4.32 -14.79
C THR A 180 13.20 4.81 -16.12
N GLU A 181 13.90 5.96 -16.15
CA GLU A 181 14.40 6.57 -17.38
C GLU A 181 15.91 6.32 -17.59
N SER A 182 16.67 5.99 -16.55
CA SER A 182 18.10 5.74 -16.62
C SER A 182 18.42 4.28 -16.95
N GLU A 183 19.28 4.03 -17.91
CA GLU A 183 19.78 2.69 -18.21
C GLU A 183 20.56 2.06 -17.04
N GLN A 184 21.15 2.89 -16.18
CA GLN A 184 21.89 2.44 -14.99
C GLN A 184 20.99 1.68 -14.00
N THR A 185 19.66 1.81 -14.11
CA THR A 185 18.71 1.14 -13.22
C THR A 185 18.27 -0.23 -13.69
N ALA A 186 18.68 -0.64 -14.89
CA ALA A 186 18.32 -1.95 -15.44
C ALA A 186 18.70 -3.13 -14.50
N PRO A 187 19.90 -3.15 -13.86
CA PRO A 187 20.27 -4.22 -12.93
C PRO A 187 19.34 -4.30 -11.71
N ILE A 188 18.89 -3.15 -11.18
CA ILE A 188 17.94 -3.12 -10.04
C ILE A 188 16.58 -3.64 -10.46
N ARG A 189 16.09 -3.26 -11.65
CA ARG A 189 14.84 -3.81 -12.16
C ARG A 189 14.92 -5.32 -12.31
N GLN A 190 15.99 -5.82 -12.92
CA GLN A 190 16.23 -7.26 -13.07
C GLN A 190 16.27 -7.95 -11.71
N LEU A 191 16.98 -7.39 -10.71
CA LEU A 191 17.03 -7.93 -9.36
C LEU A 191 15.63 -7.98 -8.73
N MET A 192 14.81 -6.93 -8.89
CA MET A 192 13.44 -6.94 -8.40
C MET A 192 12.60 -8.06 -9.03
N GLU A 193 12.73 -8.27 -10.34
CA GLU A 193 12.07 -9.36 -11.07
C GLU A 193 12.54 -10.74 -10.55
N GLU A 194 13.84 -10.96 -10.43
CA GLU A 194 14.44 -12.21 -9.95
C GLU A 194 14.06 -12.52 -8.48
N GLN A 195 13.98 -11.51 -7.64
CA GLN A 195 13.66 -11.63 -6.23
C GLN A 195 12.14 -11.53 -5.93
N GLY A 196 11.30 -11.33 -6.95
CA GLY A 196 9.86 -11.18 -6.77
C GLY A 196 9.50 -9.97 -5.89
N VAL A 197 10.21 -8.85 -6.08
CA VAL A 197 9.97 -7.60 -5.36
C VAL A 197 9.00 -6.74 -6.15
N ALA A 198 7.93 -6.26 -5.51
CA ALA A 198 6.96 -5.39 -6.15
C ALA A 198 7.53 -3.97 -6.30
N TRP A 199 7.53 -3.42 -7.51
CA TRP A 199 7.76 -2.00 -7.70
C TRP A 199 6.45 -1.24 -7.47
N VAL A 200 6.43 -0.34 -6.49
CA VAL A 200 5.20 0.34 -6.08
C VAL A 200 4.72 1.32 -7.13
N MET A 201 3.46 1.19 -7.51
CA MET A 201 2.74 2.10 -8.40
C MET A 201 2.16 3.25 -7.57
N ILE A 202 2.57 4.50 -7.88
CA ILE A 202 2.27 5.67 -7.08
C ILE A 202 1.31 6.58 -7.83
N ASP A 203 0.27 7.05 -7.15
CA ASP A 203 -0.50 8.21 -7.57
C ASP A 203 -0.24 9.37 -6.60
N GLU A 204 0.37 10.41 -7.12
CA GLU A 204 0.72 11.65 -6.41
C GLU A 204 0.64 12.84 -7.37
N PRO A 205 0.73 14.11 -6.90
CA PRO A 205 0.81 15.26 -7.80
C PRO A 205 1.98 15.13 -8.76
N ARG A 206 1.73 15.37 -10.05
CA ARG A 206 2.73 15.19 -11.11
C ARG A 206 3.69 16.35 -11.17
N PHE A 207 4.89 16.16 -10.64
CA PHE A 207 6.03 17.07 -10.78
C PHE A 207 6.92 16.64 -11.96
N LYS A 208 7.83 17.53 -12.38
CA LYS A 208 8.79 17.21 -13.46
C LYS A 208 9.70 16.03 -13.10
N THR A 209 9.92 15.80 -11.82
CA THR A 209 10.79 14.74 -11.28
C THR A 209 10.04 13.50 -10.83
N SER A 210 8.71 13.51 -10.83
CA SER A 210 7.91 12.36 -10.40
C SER A 210 8.03 11.20 -11.38
N ILE A 211 8.14 9.99 -10.85
CA ILE A 211 8.03 8.75 -11.61
C ILE A 211 6.63 8.65 -12.22
N ARG A 212 6.50 8.09 -13.41
CA ARG A 212 5.20 8.05 -14.11
C ARG A 212 4.69 6.64 -14.33
N HIS A 213 5.57 5.79 -14.81
CA HIS A 213 5.24 4.41 -15.11
C HIS A 213 6.30 3.53 -14.52
N VAL A 214 5.88 2.51 -13.80
CA VAL A 214 6.77 1.49 -13.26
C VAL A 214 6.38 0.15 -13.88
N PRO A 215 7.36 -0.71 -14.20
CA PRO A 215 7.08 -2.04 -14.69
C PRO A 215 6.50 -2.92 -13.60
N LEU A 216 5.74 -3.93 -13.99
CA LEU A 216 5.34 -5.01 -13.09
C LEU A 216 6.53 -5.96 -12.93
N THR A 217 7.10 -6.01 -11.73
CA THR A 217 8.34 -6.76 -11.42
C THR A 217 8.10 -8.02 -10.60
N SER A 218 6.86 -8.32 -10.26
CA SER A 218 6.50 -9.53 -9.52
C SER A 218 5.04 -9.93 -9.77
N ASP A 219 4.65 -11.09 -9.30
CA ASP A 219 3.26 -11.55 -9.27
C ASP A 219 2.43 -10.88 -8.15
N THR A 220 3.05 -9.99 -7.40
CA THR A 220 2.42 -9.11 -6.41
C THR A 220 2.49 -7.68 -6.88
N ALA A 221 1.35 -7.00 -6.97
CA ALA A 221 1.28 -5.57 -7.24
C ALA A 221 1.02 -4.76 -5.96
N TYR A 222 1.51 -3.53 -5.93
CA TYR A 222 1.37 -2.64 -4.80
C TYR A 222 1.11 -1.20 -5.25
N PHE A 223 -0.09 -0.69 -4.95
CA PHE A 223 -0.50 0.67 -5.28
C PHE A 223 -0.53 1.55 -4.04
N ARG A 224 -0.11 2.79 -4.19
CA ARG A 224 -0.24 3.83 -3.16
C ARG A 224 -0.79 5.12 -3.74
N PHE A 225 -1.95 5.53 -3.23
CA PHE A 225 -2.67 6.73 -3.64
C PHE A 225 -2.47 7.82 -2.58
N HIS A 226 -1.56 8.76 -2.87
CA HIS A 226 -1.17 9.82 -1.91
C HIS A 226 -2.08 11.05 -1.96
N GLY A 227 -3.00 11.11 -2.94
CA GLY A 227 -3.74 12.32 -3.26
C GLY A 227 -3.00 13.23 -4.22
N ARG A 228 -3.74 14.09 -4.91
CA ARG A 228 -3.23 15.00 -5.95
C ARG A 228 -3.23 16.46 -5.50
N ASN A 229 -3.03 16.72 -4.21
CA ASN A 229 -3.02 18.08 -3.65
C ASN A 229 -1.74 18.85 -4.02
N TYR A 230 -1.66 19.29 -5.28
CA TYR A 230 -0.49 19.98 -5.83
C TYR A 230 -0.13 21.26 -5.06
N LYS A 231 -1.14 22.03 -4.61
CA LYS A 231 -0.93 23.33 -3.96
C LYS A 231 -0.20 23.19 -2.63
N ASN A 232 -0.54 22.16 -1.86
CA ASN A 232 -0.02 21.96 -0.50
C ASN A 232 1.08 20.91 -0.42
N TRP A 233 1.56 20.36 -1.54
CA TRP A 233 2.54 19.27 -1.51
C TRP A 233 3.88 19.69 -0.89
N TRP A 234 4.35 20.89 -1.21
CA TRP A 234 5.61 21.44 -0.71
C TRP A 234 5.42 22.61 0.27
N ARG A 235 4.25 23.25 0.28
CA ARG A 235 3.91 24.40 1.12
C ARG A 235 2.74 24.01 2.01
N HIS A 236 3.03 23.28 3.08
CA HIS A 236 2.05 22.88 4.07
C HIS A 236 2.38 23.57 5.39
N GLY A 237 1.37 24.13 6.05
CA GLY A 237 1.48 24.63 7.43
C GLY A 237 1.65 23.46 8.39
N GLU A 238 0.84 22.42 8.20
CA GLU A 238 0.94 21.12 8.86
C GLU A 238 1.32 20.04 7.84
N SER A 239 2.09 19.04 8.29
CA SER A 239 2.56 17.95 7.42
C SER A 239 1.40 17.14 6.80
N GLU A 240 0.21 17.21 7.41
CA GLU A 240 -1.00 16.50 7.02
C GLU A 240 -1.72 17.16 5.84
N ASP A 241 -1.52 18.45 5.59
CA ASP A 241 -2.18 19.20 4.52
C ASP A 241 -1.96 18.60 3.12
N ARG A 242 -0.78 18.02 2.89
CA ARG A 242 -0.46 17.33 1.63
C ARG A 242 -1.40 16.16 1.33
N TYR A 243 -1.89 15.48 2.38
CA TYR A 243 -2.75 14.30 2.29
C TYR A 243 -4.25 14.66 2.37
N ASN A 244 -4.56 15.97 2.44
CA ASN A 244 -5.92 16.48 2.41
C ASN A 244 -6.42 16.57 0.97
N TYR A 245 -6.73 15.43 0.38
CA TYR A 245 -7.25 15.27 -0.97
C TYR A 245 -8.36 14.22 -1.00
N LEU A 246 -9.42 14.47 -1.71
CA LEU A 246 -10.48 13.50 -1.96
C LEU A 246 -10.55 13.25 -3.47
N TYR A 247 -10.25 12.04 -3.88
CA TYR A 247 -10.34 11.65 -5.28
C TYR A 247 -11.78 11.76 -5.76
N THR A 248 -11.96 12.34 -6.93
CA THR A 248 -13.27 12.48 -7.58
C THR A 248 -13.78 11.13 -8.09
N PRO A 249 -15.09 10.97 -8.35
CA PRO A 249 -15.62 9.75 -8.95
C PRO A 249 -14.95 9.37 -10.28
N ASP A 250 -14.63 10.36 -11.13
CA ASP A 250 -13.93 10.13 -12.40
C ASP A 250 -12.52 9.57 -12.17
N GLU A 251 -11.77 10.17 -11.25
CA GLU A 251 -10.44 9.66 -10.87
C GLU A 251 -10.53 8.24 -10.31
N GLN A 252 -11.54 7.95 -9.50
CA GLN A 252 -11.76 6.61 -8.92
C GLN A 252 -12.09 5.56 -9.99
N ARG A 253 -12.83 5.93 -11.06
CA ARG A 253 -13.07 5.02 -12.18
C ARG A 253 -11.78 4.62 -12.89
N HIS A 254 -10.93 5.59 -13.21
CA HIS A 254 -9.63 5.32 -13.82
C HIS A 254 -8.72 4.48 -12.89
N ILE A 255 -8.68 4.81 -11.61
CA ILE A 255 -7.93 4.01 -10.61
C ILE A 255 -8.45 2.57 -10.58
N ALA A 256 -9.77 2.37 -10.61
CA ALA A 256 -10.36 1.04 -10.61
C ALA A 256 -10.04 0.25 -11.89
N GLU A 257 -9.98 0.91 -13.04
CA GLU A 257 -9.56 0.31 -14.31
C GLU A 257 -8.09 -0.15 -14.24
N ASP A 258 -7.18 0.73 -13.79
CA ASP A 258 -5.76 0.41 -13.61
C ASP A 258 -5.57 -0.75 -12.63
N VAL A 259 -6.26 -0.71 -11.49
CA VAL A 259 -6.18 -1.77 -10.46
C VAL A 259 -6.70 -3.11 -11.01
N ARG A 260 -7.83 -3.12 -11.75
CA ARG A 260 -8.35 -4.36 -12.37
C ARG A 260 -7.38 -4.91 -13.42
N GLU A 261 -6.85 -4.03 -14.27
CA GLU A 261 -5.89 -4.43 -15.31
C GLU A 261 -4.66 -5.11 -14.69
N VAL A 262 -4.07 -4.51 -13.67
CA VAL A 262 -2.91 -5.08 -12.98
C VAL A 262 -3.28 -6.34 -12.21
N ALA A 263 -4.41 -6.36 -11.53
CA ALA A 263 -4.91 -7.54 -10.82
C ALA A 263 -5.14 -8.74 -11.75
N SER A 264 -5.50 -8.51 -13.01
CA SER A 264 -5.62 -9.59 -14.00
C SER A 264 -4.29 -10.29 -14.34
N LYS A 265 -3.16 -9.67 -13.98
CA LYS A 265 -1.79 -10.11 -14.30
C LYS A 265 -0.99 -10.58 -13.07
N THR A 266 -1.59 -10.50 -11.87
CA THR A 266 -0.91 -10.79 -10.60
C THR A 266 -1.70 -11.76 -9.74
N SER A 267 -1.04 -12.46 -8.83
CA SER A 267 -1.69 -13.34 -7.85
C SER A 267 -2.24 -12.56 -6.64
N GLU A 268 -1.61 -11.45 -6.30
CA GLU A 268 -2.04 -10.56 -5.22
C GLU A 268 -1.85 -9.09 -5.64
N THR A 269 -2.85 -8.27 -5.33
CA THR A 269 -2.79 -6.83 -5.57
C THR A 269 -3.17 -6.09 -4.30
N TYR A 270 -2.27 -5.24 -3.82
CA TYR A 270 -2.47 -4.36 -2.68
C TYR A 270 -2.71 -2.93 -3.15
N ALA A 271 -3.71 -2.26 -2.59
CA ALA A 271 -4.08 -0.89 -2.96
C ALA A 271 -4.37 -0.06 -1.70
N PHE A 272 -3.51 0.91 -1.40
CA PHE A 272 -3.58 1.71 -0.18
C PHE A 272 -3.81 3.19 -0.46
N TYR A 273 -4.84 3.74 0.17
CA TYR A 273 -5.09 5.16 0.20
C TYR A 273 -4.34 5.82 1.37
N ASN A 274 -3.48 6.79 1.06
CA ASN A 274 -2.67 7.54 2.03
C ASN A 274 -3.15 8.99 2.23
N ASN A 275 -4.24 9.38 1.60
CA ASN A 275 -4.92 10.67 1.74
C ASN A 275 -5.82 10.70 3.00
N HIS A 276 -5.22 10.47 4.16
CA HIS A 276 -5.91 10.11 5.40
C HIS A 276 -6.74 11.23 6.05
N PHE A 277 -6.51 12.52 5.72
CA PHE A 277 -7.15 13.66 6.36
C PHE A 277 -8.69 13.55 6.36
N GLY A 278 -9.31 13.63 7.55
CA GLY A 278 -10.75 13.62 7.73
C GLY A 278 -11.46 12.35 7.22
N ALA A 279 -10.80 11.20 7.28
CA ALA A 279 -11.25 9.89 6.78
C ALA A 279 -11.44 9.81 5.25
N LYS A 280 -10.86 10.71 4.47
CA LYS A 280 -10.95 10.68 2.99
C LYS A 280 -10.36 9.40 2.39
N ALA A 281 -9.30 8.85 3.00
CA ALA A 281 -8.75 7.56 2.60
C ALA A 281 -9.77 6.43 2.72
N VAL A 282 -10.57 6.44 3.80
CA VAL A 282 -11.66 5.47 4.00
C VAL A 282 -12.71 5.61 2.90
N VAL A 283 -13.14 6.84 2.61
CA VAL A 283 -14.11 7.11 1.53
C VAL A 283 -13.63 6.56 0.20
N ASN A 284 -12.38 6.88 -0.17
CA ASN A 284 -11.83 6.44 -1.45
C ASN A 284 -11.57 4.93 -1.49
N ALA A 285 -11.19 4.30 -0.38
CA ALA A 285 -11.07 2.84 -0.31
C ALA A 285 -12.43 2.14 -0.50
N VAL A 286 -13.50 2.65 0.14
CA VAL A 286 -14.88 2.19 -0.08
C VAL A 286 -15.30 2.34 -1.55
N GLN A 287 -15.03 3.50 -2.15
CA GLN A 287 -15.32 3.74 -3.57
C GLN A 287 -14.60 2.74 -4.47
N LEU A 288 -13.32 2.45 -4.20
CA LEU A 288 -12.58 1.46 -4.99
C LEU A 288 -13.14 0.05 -4.81
N GLU A 289 -13.48 -0.37 -3.58
CA GLU A 289 -14.12 -1.66 -3.31
C GLU A 289 -15.41 -1.82 -4.14
N MET A 290 -16.27 -0.81 -4.13
CA MET A 290 -17.51 -0.80 -4.92
C MET A 290 -17.20 -0.82 -6.43
N ALA A 291 -16.28 0.01 -6.89
CA ALA A 291 -15.91 0.10 -8.29
C ALA A 291 -15.34 -1.21 -8.85
N VAL A 292 -14.59 -1.98 -8.05
CA VAL A 292 -14.07 -3.30 -8.48
C VAL A 292 -15.06 -4.45 -8.28
N GLY A 293 -16.31 -4.15 -7.90
CA GLY A 293 -17.37 -5.15 -7.75
C GLY A 293 -17.35 -5.89 -6.41
N ARG A 294 -16.74 -5.31 -5.38
CA ARG A 294 -16.67 -5.84 -4.01
C ARG A 294 -17.40 -4.92 -3.03
N PRO A 295 -18.73 -4.95 -2.97
CA PRO A 295 -19.48 -4.04 -2.12
C PRO A 295 -19.17 -4.29 -0.64
N ILE A 296 -19.11 -3.21 0.13
CA ILE A 296 -18.97 -3.26 1.58
C ILE A 296 -20.22 -3.93 2.18
N GLN A 297 -20.01 -4.95 2.99
CA GLN A 297 -21.11 -5.75 3.56
C GLN A 297 -21.72 -5.12 4.83
N TRP A 298 -20.96 -4.30 5.54
CA TRP A 298 -21.40 -3.65 6.75
C TRP A 298 -21.96 -2.25 6.46
N PRO A 299 -23.02 -1.80 7.17
CA PRO A 299 -23.49 -0.44 7.06
C PRO A 299 -22.36 0.56 7.37
N LEU A 300 -22.18 1.54 6.50
CA LEU A 300 -21.18 2.59 6.73
C LEU A 300 -21.60 3.44 7.94
N PRO A 301 -20.64 3.96 8.73
CA PRO A 301 -20.94 4.84 9.86
C PRO A 301 -21.78 6.05 9.44
N GLU A 302 -22.82 6.36 10.20
CA GLU A 302 -23.76 7.43 9.89
C GLU A 302 -23.07 8.77 9.66
N ALA A 303 -22.12 9.15 10.53
CA ALA A 303 -21.34 10.37 10.38
C ALA A 303 -20.47 10.42 9.12
N LEU A 304 -19.99 9.26 8.64
CA LEU A 304 -19.26 9.16 7.36
C LEU A 304 -20.21 9.40 6.19
N VAL A 305 -21.41 8.81 6.25
CA VAL A 305 -22.45 8.96 5.21
C VAL A 305 -23.00 10.39 5.22
N GLU A 306 -23.25 10.99 6.40
CA GLU A 306 -23.67 12.37 6.50
C GLU A 306 -22.66 13.33 5.85
N LYS A 307 -21.37 13.08 6.05
CA LYS A 307 -20.32 13.96 5.54
C LYS A 307 -19.98 13.73 4.07
N TYR A 308 -20.06 12.48 3.56
CA TYR A 308 -19.54 12.08 2.25
C TYR A 308 -20.55 11.27 1.42
N GLY A 309 -21.82 11.16 1.83
CA GLY A 309 -22.78 10.23 1.25
C GLY A 309 -23.05 10.39 -0.25
N GLU A 310 -22.99 11.63 -0.76
CA GLU A 310 -23.13 11.89 -2.20
C GLU A 310 -22.06 11.16 -3.02
N LEU A 311 -20.85 10.99 -2.48
CA LEU A 311 -19.71 10.36 -3.12
C LEU A 311 -19.67 8.83 -2.91
N LEU A 312 -20.46 8.32 -1.97
CA LEU A 312 -20.56 6.91 -1.63
C LEU A 312 -21.74 6.22 -2.32
N ASN A 313 -22.42 6.90 -3.25
CA ASN A 313 -23.52 6.33 -4.01
C ASN A 313 -23.00 5.50 -5.17
N GLU A 314 -23.42 4.22 -5.27
CA GLU A 314 -23.04 3.29 -6.34
C GLU A 314 -23.27 3.87 -7.75
N ARG A 315 -24.36 4.61 -7.95
CA ARG A 315 -24.67 5.22 -9.26
C ARG A 315 -23.61 6.20 -9.74
N VAL A 316 -22.93 6.88 -8.81
CA VAL A 316 -21.87 7.84 -9.15
C VAL A 316 -20.61 7.13 -9.67
N LEU A 317 -20.37 5.90 -9.20
CA LEU A 317 -19.18 5.12 -9.55
C LEU A 317 -19.37 4.25 -10.80
N THR A 318 -20.62 3.92 -11.13
CA THR A 318 -20.97 3.03 -12.26
C THR A 318 -21.48 3.76 -13.49
N SER A 319 -21.81 5.05 -13.42
CA SER A 319 -22.21 5.81 -14.59
C SER A 319 -21.03 6.02 -15.54
N SER A 320 -21.03 5.29 -16.65
CA SER A 320 -20.20 5.62 -17.82
C SER A 320 -20.65 6.98 -18.35
N SER A 321 -19.69 7.89 -18.55
CA SER A 321 -19.92 9.12 -19.30
C SER A 321 -20.45 8.75 -20.68
N SER A 322 -21.69 9.12 -20.96
CA SER A 322 -22.28 9.09 -22.30
C SER A 322 -21.58 10.09 -23.20
#